data_409767ecb21ee6832a5aa71ebff7fd92
#
_entry.id   409767ecb21ee6832a5aa71ebff7fd92
#
_cell.length_a   1.000
_cell.length_b   1.000
_cell.length_c   1.000
_cell.angle_alpha   90.00
_cell.angle_beta   90.00
_cell.angle_gamma   90.00
#
_symmetry.space_group_name_H-M   'P 1'
#
loop_
_entity.id
_entity.type
_entity.pdbx_description
1 polymer ?
#
loop_
_entity_poly.entity_id
_entity_poly.type
_entity_poly.pdbx_seq_one_letter_code
_entity_poly.pdbx_strand_id
1 'polypeptide(L)'
;MRPFIAILTTCSLFTAHQARSQSDSLSNAVFLKHHKSVEAAVDRALRYLASNQSSEGTFNDSYGRSVGVVSLVGMSFLSAGHTPGNGEFTENLQRCLDYVVDSQRPTGLLDKGDSGHGLMYAHTIATLFLSECSGMVDPETQARLSPVLARATQLILQAQAVPKSEKHQGGWRYKPDSRDADLSCSGWALMALRSAKLNGAPIPDQSIKDAVNYVLSNHDKEEGRFGYTDPWGHSETLTGCGLLCLELCGYHGTESTYRAGDFILKHRQQIVSNAHEYYANYYNAQAMFQLGGRFWAQYADWMYGEYVPKQQSNGSWSNGRNGGTYGTSMMVLSFTVPYRQLPIYQRDETVDEAP
;
A
#
# COMPACT_ATOMS: atom_id res chain seq x y z
N MET A 1 31.32 29.34 39.61
CA MET A 1 30.45 29.77 38.51
C MET A 1 30.02 28.56 37.67
N ARG A 2 28.84 28.06 37.87
CA ARG A 2 27.97 27.20 37.04
C ARG A 2 26.61 27.36 37.70
N PRO A 3 25.54 27.73 37.01
CA PRO A 3 24.66 26.86 36.27
C PRO A 3 23.96 27.62 35.11
N PHE A 4 23.95 27.11 33.88
CA PHE A 4 23.08 27.62 32.81
C PHE A 4 22.89 26.59 31.65
N ILE A 5 22.72 25.28 31.95
CA ILE A 5 22.47 24.29 30.88
C ILE A 5 21.16 23.49 31.11
N ALA A 6 20.45 23.65 32.22
CA ALA A 6 19.30 22.76 32.53
C ALA A 6 17.93 23.24 32.03
N ILE A 7 17.80 24.41 31.39
CA ILE A 7 16.48 24.98 31.04
C ILE A 7 16.05 24.71 29.57
N LEU A 8 17.00 24.44 28.66
CA LEU A 8 16.67 24.25 27.23
C LEU A 8 16.13 22.85 26.88
N THR A 9 16.48 21.83 27.64
CA THR A 9 16.03 20.45 27.40
C THR A 9 14.59 20.16 27.85
N THR A 10 14.13 20.85 28.87
CA THR A 10 12.75 20.67 29.38
C THR A 10 11.69 21.35 28.51
N CYS A 11 12.05 22.47 27.84
CA CYS A 11 11.11 23.17 26.96
C CYS A 11 10.82 22.39 25.65
N SER A 12 11.84 21.71 25.08
CA SER A 12 11.69 20.93 23.85
C SER A 12 10.89 19.64 24.07
N LEU A 13 11.02 18.98 25.21
CA LEU A 13 10.21 17.80 25.55
C LEU A 13 8.74 18.16 25.82
N PHE A 14 8.48 19.31 26.41
CA PHE A 14 7.10 19.77 26.68
C PHE A 14 6.37 20.17 25.39
N THR A 15 7.06 20.82 24.45
CA THR A 15 6.48 21.19 23.14
C THR A 15 6.23 19.96 22.24
N ALA A 16 7.11 18.97 22.25
CA ALA A 16 6.94 17.73 21.53
C ALA A 16 5.76 16.89 22.09
N HIS A 17 5.62 16.84 23.41
CA HIS A 17 4.50 16.13 24.05
C HIS A 17 3.16 16.82 23.80
N GLN A 18 3.09 18.15 23.83
CA GLN A 18 1.89 18.90 23.47
C GLN A 18 1.52 18.74 21.98
N ALA A 19 2.49 18.78 21.08
CA ALA A 19 2.25 18.58 19.66
C ALA A 19 1.72 17.17 19.37
N ARG A 20 2.25 16.13 20.03
CA ARG A 20 1.79 14.75 19.90
C ARG A 20 0.36 14.57 20.45
N SER A 21 0.05 15.13 21.61
CA SER A 21 -1.30 15.07 22.20
C SER A 21 -2.36 15.80 21.36
N GLN A 22 -1.98 16.92 20.73
CA GLN A 22 -2.86 17.67 19.84
C GLN A 22 -3.07 16.95 18.50
N SER A 23 -2.05 16.27 18.00
CA SER A 23 -2.09 15.40 16.83
C SER A 23 -3.04 14.21 17.02
N ASP A 24 -2.94 13.54 18.16
CA ASP A 24 -3.80 12.40 18.51
C ASP A 24 -5.26 12.85 18.69
N SER A 25 -5.49 14.04 19.24
CA SER A 25 -6.84 14.60 19.41
C SER A 25 -7.50 14.93 18.07
N LEU A 26 -6.76 15.43 17.09
CA LEU A 26 -7.27 15.71 15.73
C LEU A 26 -7.63 14.42 14.99
N SER A 27 -6.78 13.42 15.04
CA SER A 27 -7.04 12.11 14.42
C SER A 27 -8.25 11.42 15.05
N ASN A 28 -8.40 11.50 16.36
CA ASN A 28 -9.57 10.98 17.08
C ASN A 28 -10.86 11.73 16.72
N ALA A 29 -10.82 13.04 16.55
CA ALA A 29 -11.98 13.84 16.16
C ALA A 29 -12.48 13.46 14.76
N VAL A 30 -11.57 13.24 13.79
CA VAL A 30 -11.91 12.79 12.43
C VAL A 30 -12.48 11.38 12.47
N PHE A 31 -11.89 10.48 13.25
CA PHE A 31 -12.43 9.14 13.44
C PHE A 31 -13.86 9.18 14.00
N LEU A 32 -14.12 9.91 15.08
CA LEU A 32 -15.45 10.04 15.67
C LEU A 32 -16.48 10.65 14.72
N LYS A 33 -16.05 11.59 13.85
CA LYS A 33 -16.91 12.21 12.86
C LYS A 33 -17.37 11.23 11.78
N HIS A 34 -16.51 10.35 11.32
CA HIS A 34 -16.73 9.56 10.10
C HIS A 34 -16.92 8.06 10.34
N HIS A 35 -16.51 7.50 11.49
CA HIS A 35 -16.39 6.03 11.66
C HIS A 35 -17.67 5.27 11.29
N LYS A 36 -18.86 5.71 11.74
CA LYS A 36 -20.11 5.02 11.41
C LYS A 36 -20.40 4.95 9.91
N SER A 37 -20.16 6.05 9.21
CA SER A 37 -20.38 6.10 7.76
C SER A 37 -19.32 5.31 6.98
N VAL A 38 -18.08 5.32 7.45
CA VAL A 38 -16.97 4.55 6.88
C VAL A 38 -17.19 3.05 7.12
N GLU A 39 -17.50 2.63 8.35
CA GLU A 39 -17.81 1.22 8.67
C GLU A 39 -18.96 0.69 7.82
N ALA A 40 -20.06 1.45 7.72
CA ALA A 40 -21.19 1.06 6.88
C ALA A 40 -20.83 1.00 5.39
N ALA A 41 -19.94 1.88 4.91
CA ALA A 41 -19.48 1.86 3.54
C ALA A 41 -18.54 0.66 3.28
N VAL A 42 -17.62 0.36 4.20
CA VAL A 42 -16.74 -0.82 4.14
C VAL A 42 -17.56 -2.11 4.15
N ASP A 43 -18.52 -2.26 5.07
CA ASP A 43 -19.38 -3.44 5.13
C ASP A 43 -20.12 -3.68 3.80
N ARG A 44 -20.77 -2.64 3.22
CA ARG A 44 -21.43 -2.78 1.92
C ARG A 44 -20.45 -3.16 0.80
N ALA A 45 -19.23 -2.61 0.84
CA ALA A 45 -18.19 -2.91 -0.13
C ALA A 45 -17.72 -4.37 -0.05
N LEU A 46 -17.49 -4.88 1.17
CA LEU A 46 -17.09 -6.28 1.36
C LEU A 46 -18.19 -7.24 0.91
N ARG A 47 -19.47 -6.93 1.20
CA ARG A 47 -20.63 -7.71 0.69
C ARG A 47 -20.71 -7.67 -0.83
N TYR A 48 -20.44 -6.52 -1.45
CA TYR A 48 -20.36 -6.42 -2.91
C TYR A 48 -19.25 -7.33 -3.46
N LEU A 49 -18.05 -7.28 -2.93
CA LEU A 49 -16.93 -8.11 -3.34
C LEU A 49 -17.25 -9.60 -3.15
N ALA A 50 -17.78 -9.96 -1.98
CA ALA A 50 -18.12 -11.36 -1.68
C ALA A 50 -19.21 -11.92 -2.60
N SER A 51 -20.27 -11.16 -2.86
CA SER A 51 -21.40 -11.62 -3.70
C SER A 51 -21.06 -11.69 -5.19
N ASN A 52 -20.04 -10.99 -5.65
CA ASN A 52 -19.60 -11.00 -7.05
C ASN A 52 -18.44 -11.97 -7.31
N GLN A 53 -17.93 -12.65 -6.28
CA GLN A 53 -16.86 -13.62 -6.43
C GLN A 53 -17.40 -14.96 -6.97
N SER A 54 -16.75 -15.47 -8.01
CA SER A 54 -17.03 -16.81 -8.54
C SER A 54 -16.55 -17.92 -7.60
N SER A 55 -16.98 -19.16 -7.85
CA SER A 55 -16.47 -20.35 -7.13
C SER A 55 -14.96 -20.56 -7.31
N GLU A 56 -14.38 -20.03 -8.40
CA GLU A 56 -12.95 -20.10 -8.70
C GLU A 56 -12.14 -18.97 -8.04
N GLY A 57 -12.79 -18.06 -7.29
CA GLY A 57 -12.14 -16.93 -6.64
C GLY A 57 -11.98 -15.69 -7.51
N THR A 58 -12.49 -15.68 -8.74
CA THR A 58 -12.39 -14.59 -9.72
C THR A 58 -13.64 -13.71 -9.77
N PHE A 59 -13.61 -12.64 -10.57
CA PHE A 59 -14.69 -11.67 -10.74
C PHE A 59 -14.98 -11.42 -12.23
N ASN A 60 -16.21 -10.97 -12.55
CA ASN A 60 -16.68 -10.78 -13.92
C ASN A 60 -16.54 -9.35 -14.44
N ASP A 61 -15.48 -8.62 -14.06
CA ASP A 61 -15.23 -7.30 -14.59
C ASP A 61 -13.85 -7.18 -15.26
N SER A 62 -13.46 -5.97 -15.70
CA SER A 62 -12.35 -5.74 -16.64
C SER A 62 -11.02 -6.39 -16.25
N TYR A 63 -10.74 -6.54 -14.95
CA TYR A 63 -9.50 -7.13 -14.42
C TYR A 63 -9.77 -8.23 -13.38
N GLY A 64 -11.00 -8.68 -13.27
CA GLY A 64 -11.45 -9.57 -12.20
C GLY A 64 -10.80 -10.97 -12.20
N ARG A 65 -10.08 -11.35 -13.24
CA ARG A 65 -9.29 -12.59 -13.33
C ARG A 65 -7.79 -12.36 -13.09
N SER A 66 -7.35 -11.11 -13.01
CA SER A 66 -5.95 -10.78 -12.68
C SER A 66 -5.63 -11.23 -11.26
N VAL A 67 -4.53 -11.96 -11.07
CA VAL A 67 -4.06 -12.35 -9.73
C VAL A 67 -3.82 -11.14 -8.84
N GLY A 68 -3.41 -10.00 -9.41
CA GLY A 68 -3.26 -8.74 -8.67
C GLY A 68 -4.58 -8.22 -8.13
N VAL A 69 -5.66 -8.20 -8.93
CA VAL A 69 -6.98 -7.73 -8.47
C VAL A 69 -7.60 -8.70 -7.47
N VAL A 70 -7.50 -10.02 -7.69
CA VAL A 70 -7.94 -11.02 -6.71
C VAL A 70 -7.19 -10.84 -5.38
N SER A 71 -5.89 -10.53 -5.43
CA SER A 71 -5.09 -10.23 -4.23
C SER A 71 -5.53 -8.95 -3.52
N LEU A 72 -5.89 -7.90 -4.25
CA LEU A 72 -6.46 -6.67 -3.67
C LEU A 72 -7.77 -6.95 -2.94
N VAL A 73 -8.62 -7.82 -3.49
CA VAL A 73 -9.85 -8.26 -2.79
C VAL A 73 -9.52 -9.03 -1.52
N GLY A 74 -8.60 -9.99 -1.59
CA GLY A 74 -8.14 -10.73 -0.40
C GLY A 74 -7.60 -9.80 0.68
N MET A 75 -6.75 -8.83 0.31
CA MET A 75 -6.26 -7.81 1.24
C MET A 75 -7.38 -6.92 1.79
N SER A 76 -8.45 -6.66 1.03
CA SER A 76 -9.61 -5.90 1.51
C SER A 76 -10.34 -6.62 2.65
N PHE A 77 -10.52 -7.94 2.56
CA PHE A 77 -11.07 -8.73 3.65
C PHE A 77 -10.14 -8.73 4.88
N LEU A 78 -8.83 -8.96 4.67
CA LEU A 78 -7.83 -8.92 5.75
C LEU A 78 -7.81 -7.56 6.46
N SER A 79 -7.81 -6.46 5.70
CA SER A 79 -7.72 -5.10 6.25
C SER A 79 -8.94 -4.69 7.08
N ALA A 80 -10.06 -5.37 6.88
CA ALA A 80 -11.27 -5.21 7.68
C ALA A 80 -11.35 -6.19 8.88
N GLY A 81 -10.31 -7.00 9.13
CA GLY A 81 -10.22 -7.90 10.27
C GLY A 81 -10.71 -9.32 10.03
N HIS A 82 -11.03 -9.69 8.77
CA HIS A 82 -11.34 -11.08 8.43
C HIS A 82 -10.05 -11.81 8.10
N THR A 83 -9.81 -12.95 8.75
CA THR A 83 -8.60 -13.76 8.53
C THR A 83 -8.96 -15.14 7.97
N PRO A 84 -8.00 -15.85 7.34
CA PRO A 84 -8.23 -17.24 7.00
C PRO A 84 -8.66 -18.05 8.24
N GLY A 85 -9.82 -18.72 8.16
CA GLY A 85 -10.39 -19.48 9.28
C GLY A 85 -11.25 -18.68 10.28
N ASN A 86 -11.34 -17.33 10.15
CA ASN A 86 -12.16 -16.52 11.07
C ASN A 86 -12.77 -15.30 10.36
N GLY A 87 -14.06 -15.05 10.63
CA GLY A 87 -14.83 -13.92 10.10
C GLY A 87 -15.85 -14.32 9.03
N GLU A 88 -16.76 -13.40 8.74
CA GLU A 88 -17.88 -13.61 7.79
C GLU A 88 -17.41 -13.97 6.37
N PHE A 89 -16.27 -13.41 5.93
CA PHE A 89 -15.77 -13.56 4.57
C PHE A 89 -14.60 -14.55 4.45
N THR A 90 -14.44 -15.45 5.42
CA THR A 90 -13.38 -16.45 5.46
C THR A 90 -13.31 -17.29 4.18
N GLU A 91 -14.45 -17.78 3.69
CA GLU A 91 -14.49 -18.60 2.46
C GLU A 91 -14.10 -17.79 1.21
N ASN A 92 -14.50 -16.51 1.16
CA ASN A 92 -14.12 -15.61 0.08
C ASN A 92 -12.61 -15.35 0.06
N LEU A 93 -12.05 -15.11 1.24
CA LEU A 93 -10.62 -14.91 1.42
C LEU A 93 -9.83 -16.18 1.05
N GLN A 94 -10.33 -17.37 1.46
CA GLN A 94 -9.71 -18.65 1.11
C GLN A 94 -9.69 -18.86 -0.41
N ARG A 95 -10.80 -18.56 -1.11
CA ARG A 95 -10.84 -18.63 -2.58
C ARG A 95 -9.84 -17.67 -3.25
N CYS A 96 -9.66 -16.45 -2.70
CA CYS A 96 -8.61 -15.56 -3.18
C CYS A 96 -7.21 -16.17 -2.99
N LEU A 97 -6.95 -16.73 -1.82
CA LEU A 97 -5.66 -17.33 -1.48
C LEU A 97 -5.34 -18.52 -2.38
N ASP A 98 -6.28 -19.46 -2.54
CA ASP A 98 -6.13 -20.64 -3.39
C ASP A 98 -5.88 -20.23 -4.86
N TYR A 99 -6.69 -19.28 -5.38
CA TYR A 99 -6.50 -18.77 -6.73
C TYR A 99 -5.10 -18.21 -6.97
N VAL A 100 -4.58 -17.44 -6.02
CA VAL A 100 -3.25 -16.80 -6.12
C VAL A 100 -2.13 -17.84 -5.97
N VAL A 101 -2.22 -18.76 -4.99
CA VAL A 101 -1.24 -19.83 -4.80
C VAL A 101 -1.14 -20.70 -6.04
N ASP A 102 -2.29 -21.10 -6.62
CA ASP A 102 -2.35 -21.95 -7.79
C ASP A 102 -2.01 -21.24 -9.12
N SER A 103 -1.77 -19.93 -9.07
CA SER A 103 -1.36 -19.14 -10.23
C SER A 103 0.13 -19.21 -10.53
N GLN A 104 0.96 -19.78 -9.61
CA GLN A 104 2.39 -19.72 -9.76
C GLN A 104 2.90 -20.57 -10.93
N ARG A 105 3.59 -19.93 -11.86
CA ARG A 105 4.29 -20.57 -12.98
C ARG A 105 5.62 -21.20 -12.52
N PRO A 106 6.21 -22.13 -13.27
CA PRO A 106 7.51 -22.73 -12.96
C PRO A 106 8.64 -21.70 -12.74
N THR A 107 8.53 -20.53 -13.37
CA THR A 107 9.48 -19.41 -13.20
C THR A 107 9.36 -18.67 -11.86
N GLY A 108 8.35 -18.99 -11.04
CA GLY A 108 8.01 -18.25 -9.82
C GLY A 108 7.01 -17.11 -10.05
N LEU A 109 6.69 -16.76 -11.29
CA LEU A 109 5.75 -15.69 -11.61
C LEU A 109 4.32 -16.07 -11.18
N LEU A 110 3.65 -15.20 -10.45
CA LEU A 110 2.23 -15.30 -10.10
C LEU A 110 1.42 -14.66 -11.21
N ASP A 111 0.87 -15.46 -12.11
CA ASP A 111 0.06 -15.01 -13.24
C ASP A 111 -0.65 -16.16 -13.94
N LYS A 112 -1.94 -16.00 -14.24
CA LYS A 112 -2.77 -16.96 -15.02
C LYS A 112 -3.01 -16.53 -16.48
N GLY A 113 -2.32 -15.48 -16.95
CA GLY A 113 -2.44 -14.99 -18.33
C GLY A 113 -3.35 -13.78 -18.48
N ASP A 114 -4.01 -13.33 -17.43
CA ASP A 114 -4.99 -12.23 -17.44
C ASP A 114 -4.45 -10.91 -16.91
N SER A 115 -3.11 -10.78 -16.73
CA SER A 115 -2.48 -9.59 -16.16
C SER A 115 -2.21 -8.47 -17.18
N GLY A 116 -2.55 -8.68 -18.45
CA GLY A 116 -2.37 -7.70 -19.51
C GLY A 116 -0.93 -7.22 -19.65
N HIS A 117 -0.73 -5.90 -19.71
CA HIS A 117 0.60 -5.29 -19.80
C HIS A 117 1.34 -5.23 -18.45
N GLY A 118 0.69 -5.63 -17.35
CA GLY A 118 1.17 -5.39 -15.99
C GLY A 118 1.61 -6.65 -15.25
N LEU A 119 2.39 -7.57 -15.86
CA LEU A 119 2.84 -8.81 -15.20
C LEU A 119 3.47 -8.57 -13.83
N MET A 120 4.38 -7.59 -13.71
CA MET A 120 5.01 -7.27 -12.43
C MET A 120 4.06 -6.59 -11.44
N TYR A 121 3.05 -5.83 -11.90
CA TYR A 121 1.99 -5.35 -11.00
C TYR A 121 1.24 -6.51 -10.36
N ALA A 122 0.71 -7.40 -11.18
CA ALA A 122 -0.05 -8.53 -10.69
C ALA A 122 0.78 -9.41 -9.76
N HIS A 123 2.03 -9.69 -10.15
CA HIS A 123 2.96 -10.50 -9.39
C HIS A 123 3.32 -9.89 -8.03
N THR A 124 3.67 -8.59 -7.99
CA THR A 124 4.10 -7.94 -6.75
C THR A 124 2.95 -7.70 -5.79
N ILE A 125 1.76 -7.35 -6.29
CA ILE A 125 0.54 -7.25 -5.46
C ILE A 125 0.18 -8.64 -4.89
N ALA A 126 0.26 -9.69 -5.71
CA ALA A 126 0.01 -11.06 -5.25
C ALA A 126 1.05 -11.53 -4.23
N THR A 127 2.32 -11.19 -4.42
CA THR A 127 3.39 -11.49 -3.45
C THR A 127 3.15 -10.77 -2.12
N LEU A 128 2.73 -9.51 -2.15
CA LEU A 128 2.32 -8.76 -0.95
C LEU A 128 1.18 -9.48 -0.23
N PHE A 129 0.10 -9.81 -0.94
CA PHE A 129 -1.05 -10.52 -0.36
C PHE A 129 -0.66 -11.84 0.30
N LEU A 130 0.13 -12.68 -0.37
CA LEU A 130 0.62 -13.94 0.21
C LEU A 130 1.48 -13.69 1.45
N SER A 131 2.29 -12.64 1.44
CA SER A 131 3.08 -12.26 2.61
C SER A 131 2.19 -11.82 3.77
N GLU A 132 1.16 -11.01 3.52
CA GLU A 132 0.20 -10.57 4.55
C GLU A 132 -0.63 -11.74 5.13
N CYS A 133 -0.86 -12.82 4.35
CA CYS A 133 -1.51 -14.04 4.84
C CYS A 133 -0.56 -14.96 5.62
N SER A 134 0.74 -14.85 5.41
CA SER A 134 1.74 -15.76 6.01
C SER A 134 1.73 -15.67 7.53
N GLY A 135 1.62 -16.82 8.20
CA GLY A 135 1.49 -16.89 9.66
C GLY A 135 0.06 -16.72 10.19
N MET A 136 -0.92 -16.39 9.33
CA MET A 136 -2.34 -16.28 9.71
C MET A 136 -3.20 -17.45 9.22
N VAL A 137 -2.63 -18.33 8.41
CA VAL A 137 -3.30 -19.49 7.83
C VAL A 137 -3.03 -20.76 8.65
N ASP A 138 -3.84 -21.80 8.46
CA ASP A 138 -3.62 -23.10 9.05
C ASP A 138 -2.30 -23.74 8.55
N PRO A 139 -1.74 -24.77 9.26
CA PRO A 139 -0.46 -25.38 8.88
C PRO A 139 -0.42 -25.99 7.49
N GLU A 140 -1.51 -26.54 6.97
CA GLU A 140 -1.58 -27.14 5.64
C GLU A 140 -1.50 -26.06 4.57
N THR A 141 -2.30 -25.02 4.71
CA THR A 141 -2.28 -23.83 3.84
C THR A 141 -0.91 -23.14 3.90
N GLN A 142 -0.29 -23.01 5.09
CA GLN A 142 1.05 -22.44 5.24
C GLN A 142 2.11 -23.28 4.50
N ALA A 143 2.03 -24.59 4.55
CA ALA A 143 2.95 -25.48 3.83
C ALA A 143 2.85 -25.32 2.29
N ARG A 144 1.67 -25.01 1.75
CA ARG A 144 1.47 -24.68 0.33
C ARG A 144 1.98 -23.27 0.00
N LEU A 145 1.68 -22.28 0.86
CA LEU A 145 2.00 -20.87 0.66
C LEU A 145 3.50 -20.59 0.71
N SER A 146 4.22 -21.15 1.69
CA SER A 146 5.63 -20.81 1.95
C SER A 146 6.55 -21.00 0.74
N PRO A 147 6.54 -22.13 -0.01
CA PRO A 147 7.38 -22.28 -1.18
C PRO A 147 6.97 -21.37 -2.34
N VAL A 148 5.67 -21.01 -2.45
CA VAL A 148 5.17 -20.08 -3.45
C VAL A 148 5.69 -18.67 -3.18
N LEU A 149 5.60 -18.21 -1.93
CA LEU A 149 6.10 -16.89 -1.51
C LEU A 149 7.62 -16.78 -1.69
N ALA A 150 8.37 -17.83 -1.35
CA ALA A 150 9.82 -17.86 -1.52
C ALA A 150 10.23 -17.70 -3.00
N ARG A 151 9.60 -18.42 -3.94
CA ARG A 151 9.88 -18.27 -5.37
C ARG A 151 9.41 -16.93 -5.92
N ALA A 152 8.28 -16.41 -5.42
CA ALA A 152 7.76 -15.11 -5.84
C ALA A 152 8.70 -13.97 -5.43
N THR A 153 9.18 -13.94 -4.20
CA THR A 153 10.15 -12.94 -3.73
C THR A 153 11.49 -13.05 -4.46
N GLN A 154 11.94 -14.26 -4.75
CA GLN A 154 13.16 -14.50 -5.55
C GLN A 154 13.03 -13.89 -6.95
N LEU A 155 11.88 -14.02 -7.62
CA LEU A 155 11.66 -13.40 -8.94
C LEU A 155 11.71 -11.87 -8.87
N ILE A 156 11.16 -11.26 -7.83
CA ILE A 156 11.25 -9.80 -7.63
C ILE A 156 12.71 -9.37 -7.50
N LEU A 157 13.53 -10.08 -6.72
CA LEU A 157 14.96 -9.81 -6.58
C LEU A 157 15.72 -10.00 -7.90
N GLN A 158 15.43 -11.05 -8.65
CA GLN A 158 16.02 -11.29 -9.97
C GLN A 158 15.65 -10.17 -10.96
N ALA A 159 14.42 -9.71 -10.98
CA ALA A 159 13.98 -8.59 -11.82
C ALA A 159 14.66 -7.26 -11.45
N GLN A 160 14.97 -7.03 -10.18
CA GLN A 160 15.77 -5.88 -9.73
C GLN A 160 17.20 -5.98 -10.27
N ALA A 161 17.81 -7.14 -10.23
CA ALA A 161 19.18 -7.40 -10.63
C ALA A 161 19.42 -7.34 -12.16
N VAL A 162 18.36 -7.30 -12.99
CA VAL A 162 18.52 -7.10 -14.45
C VAL A 162 19.31 -5.82 -14.71
N PRO A 163 20.37 -5.86 -15.55
CA PRO A 163 21.16 -4.67 -15.85
C PRO A 163 20.31 -3.53 -16.43
N LYS A 164 20.35 -2.37 -15.79
CA LYS A 164 19.64 -1.15 -16.16
C LYS A 164 20.64 0.01 -16.25
N SER A 165 20.25 1.10 -16.90
CA SER A 165 21.01 2.36 -16.80
C SER A 165 20.98 2.89 -15.36
N GLU A 166 21.94 3.73 -14.99
CA GLU A 166 22.06 4.36 -13.66
C GLU A 166 20.73 4.96 -13.19
N LYS A 167 20.02 5.64 -14.05
CA LYS A 167 18.70 6.24 -13.79
C LYS A 167 17.64 5.23 -13.33
N HIS A 168 17.72 3.98 -13.76
CA HIS A 168 16.71 2.94 -13.53
C HIS A 168 17.16 1.84 -12.57
N GLN A 169 18.41 1.91 -12.11
CA GLN A 169 18.97 0.92 -11.19
C GLN A 169 18.20 0.89 -9.87
N GLY A 170 17.96 -0.31 -9.35
CA GLY A 170 17.21 -0.51 -8.11
C GLY A 170 15.68 -0.59 -8.26
N GLY A 171 15.13 -0.11 -9.40
CA GLY A 171 13.70 -0.12 -9.66
C GLY A 171 13.21 -1.28 -10.52
N TRP A 172 11.89 -1.33 -10.75
CA TRP A 172 11.18 -2.35 -11.54
C TRP A 172 10.27 -1.72 -12.59
N ARG A 173 9.91 -2.53 -13.60
CA ARG A 173 8.98 -2.20 -14.67
C ARG A 173 7.94 -3.31 -14.86
N TYR A 174 7.21 -3.29 -15.95
CA TYR A 174 6.08 -4.17 -16.25
C TYR A 174 6.42 -5.64 -16.44
N LYS A 175 7.66 -5.98 -16.81
CA LYS A 175 8.12 -7.34 -17.06
C LYS A 175 9.33 -7.68 -16.20
N PRO A 176 9.53 -8.98 -15.84
CA PRO A 176 10.69 -9.40 -15.04
C PRO A 176 12.04 -9.11 -15.67
N ASP A 177 12.12 -9.08 -17.00
CA ASP A 177 13.34 -8.85 -17.78
C ASP A 177 13.52 -7.40 -18.27
N SER A 178 12.69 -6.46 -17.79
CA SER A 178 12.75 -5.05 -18.18
C SER A 178 14.07 -4.41 -17.82
N ARG A 179 14.59 -3.58 -18.72
CA ARG A 179 15.85 -2.82 -18.56
C ARG A 179 15.64 -1.36 -18.19
N ASP A 180 14.45 -1.00 -17.83
CA ASP A 180 14.04 0.30 -17.31
C ASP A 180 13.20 0.12 -16.03
N ALA A 181 12.78 1.21 -15.41
CA ALA A 181 11.99 1.20 -14.20
C ALA A 181 11.03 2.39 -14.18
N ASP A 182 9.93 2.26 -13.43
CA ASP A 182 9.04 3.35 -13.04
C ASP A 182 8.63 3.25 -11.56
N LEU A 183 8.23 4.37 -10.99
CA LEU A 183 7.89 4.45 -9.57
C LEU A 183 6.68 3.59 -9.21
N SER A 184 5.70 3.49 -10.10
CA SER A 184 4.46 2.78 -9.79
C SER A 184 4.66 1.26 -9.66
N CYS A 185 5.47 0.64 -10.53
CA CYS A 185 5.87 -0.76 -10.38
C CYS A 185 6.81 -0.96 -9.19
N SER A 186 7.75 -0.02 -9.02
CA SER A 186 8.76 -0.10 -7.95
C SER A 186 8.13 0.01 -6.56
N GLY A 187 7.08 0.82 -6.40
CA GLY A 187 6.35 0.93 -5.13
C GLY A 187 5.76 -0.40 -4.68
N TRP A 188 5.03 -1.09 -5.57
CA TRP A 188 4.48 -2.42 -5.25
C TRP A 188 5.57 -3.46 -4.96
N ALA A 189 6.65 -3.45 -5.74
CA ALA A 189 7.76 -4.38 -5.53
C ALA A 189 8.43 -4.16 -4.17
N LEU A 190 8.69 -2.90 -3.81
CA LEU A 190 9.30 -2.55 -2.52
C LEU A 190 8.38 -2.92 -1.35
N MET A 191 7.08 -2.64 -1.44
CA MET A 191 6.10 -3.07 -0.42
C MET A 191 6.09 -4.59 -0.25
N ALA A 192 6.08 -5.36 -1.35
CA ALA A 192 6.09 -6.81 -1.30
C ALA A 192 7.37 -7.36 -0.64
N LEU A 193 8.54 -6.83 -1.00
CA LEU A 193 9.82 -7.22 -0.38
C LEU A 193 9.86 -6.82 1.10
N ARG A 194 9.34 -5.64 1.45
CA ARG A 194 9.29 -5.16 2.82
C ARG A 194 8.38 -6.04 3.69
N SER A 195 7.17 -6.34 3.24
CA SER A 195 6.26 -7.26 3.94
C SER A 195 6.87 -8.66 4.10
N ALA A 196 7.44 -9.22 3.01
CA ALA A 196 8.08 -10.52 3.08
C ALA A 196 9.26 -10.55 4.07
N LYS A 197 10.07 -9.48 4.14
CA LYS A 197 11.16 -9.36 5.09
C LYS A 197 10.67 -9.33 6.54
N LEU A 198 9.61 -8.59 6.83
CA LEU A 198 8.97 -8.56 8.16
C LEU A 198 8.49 -9.95 8.59
N ASN A 199 8.04 -10.77 7.64
CA ASN A 199 7.64 -12.16 7.85
C ASN A 199 8.81 -13.17 7.80
N GLY A 200 10.06 -12.69 7.89
CA GLY A 200 11.26 -13.54 8.02
C GLY A 200 11.83 -14.06 6.69
N ALA A 201 11.35 -13.60 5.52
CA ALA A 201 11.98 -13.94 4.25
C ALA A 201 13.39 -13.34 4.14
N PRO A 202 14.37 -14.05 3.55
CA PRO A 202 15.76 -13.59 3.47
C PRO A 202 15.96 -12.55 2.37
N ILE A 203 15.36 -11.37 2.56
CA ILE A 203 15.49 -10.24 1.64
C ILE A 203 16.76 -9.44 1.98
N PRO A 204 17.72 -9.29 1.04
CA PRO A 204 18.95 -8.53 1.29
C PRO A 204 18.65 -7.05 1.59
N ASP A 205 19.30 -6.49 2.62
CA ASP A 205 19.20 -5.06 2.94
C ASP A 205 19.58 -4.18 1.76
N GLN A 206 20.59 -4.60 0.98
CA GLN A 206 21.02 -3.86 -0.19
C GLN A 206 19.91 -3.71 -1.24
N SER A 207 19.08 -4.75 -1.45
CA SER A 207 17.95 -4.67 -2.37
C SER A 207 16.91 -3.61 -1.95
N ILE A 208 16.65 -3.48 -0.64
CA ILE A 208 15.78 -2.43 -0.11
C ILE A 208 16.44 -1.05 -0.29
N LYS A 209 17.75 -0.91 0.04
CA LYS A 209 18.49 0.34 -0.14
C LYS A 209 18.52 0.80 -1.61
N ASP A 210 18.76 -0.12 -2.53
CA ASP A 210 18.78 0.19 -3.98
C ASP A 210 17.39 0.65 -4.45
N ALA A 211 16.32 0.02 -3.97
CA ALA A 211 14.95 0.44 -4.28
C ALA A 211 14.63 1.84 -3.72
N VAL A 212 15.04 2.15 -2.49
CA VAL A 212 14.88 3.47 -1.89
C VAL A 212 15.67 4.53 -2.67
N ASN A 213 16.90 4.23 -3.09
CA ASN A 213 17.68 5.14 -3.93
C ASN A 213 16.97 5.42 -5.26
N TYR A 214 16.36 4.41 -5.88
CA TYR A 214 15.54 4.61 -7.07
C TYR A 214 14.32 5.50 -6.79
N VAL A 215 13.60 5.29 -5.69
CA VAL A 215 12.48 6.14 -5.28
C VAL A 215 12.92 7.59 -5.11
N LEU A 216 14.05 7.82 -4.43
CA LEU A 216 14.62 9.16 -4.20
C LEU A 216 15.09 9.83 -5.51
N SER A 217 15.49 9.08 -6.54
CA SER A 217 15.84 9.65 -7.85
C SER A 217 14.63 10.23 -8.60
N ASN A 218 13.41 9.84 -8.22
CA ASN A 218 12.16 10.37 -8.75
C ASN A 218 11.53 11.48 -7.87
N HIS A 219 12.29 12.02 -6.91
CA HIS A 219 11.84 13.01 -5.93
C HIS A 219 12.31 14.43 -6.27
N ASP A 220 11.39 15.37 -6.38
CA ASP A 220 11.66 16.80 -6.35
C ASP A 220 11.63 17.28 -4.89
N LYS A 221 12.81 17.52 -4.32
CA LYS A 221 12.96 17.87 -2.91
C LYS A 221 12.39 19.27 -2.56
N GLU A 222 12.32 20.17 -3.53
CA GLU A 222 11.79 21.53 -3.31
C GLU A 222 10.28 21.53 -3.23
N GLU A 223 9.62 20.89 -4.22
CA GLU A 223 8.18 20.80 -4.29
C GLU A 223 7.57 19.64 -3.47
N GLY A 224 8.40 18.68 -3.02
CA GLY A 224 7.97 17.50 -2.27
C GLY A 224 7.28 16.43 -3.11
N ARG A 225 7.29 16.52 -4.43
CA ARG A 225 6.57 15.60 -5.33
C ARG A 225 7.43 14.45 -5.78
N PHE A 226 6.78 13.35 -6.11
CA PHE A 226 7.36 12.18 -6.77
C PHE A 226 6.68 11.94 -8.11
N GLY A 227 7.43 11.59 -9.13
CA GLY A 227 6.87 11.33 -10.45
C GLY A 227 7.19 9.94 -10.99
N TYR A 228 6.82 9.69 -12.25
CA TYR A 228 6.79 8.36 -12.84
C TYR A 228 8.17 7.77 -13.12
N THR A 229 8.93 8.41 -14.00
CA THR A 229 10.33 8.08 -14.34
C THR A 229 11.26 9.26 -14.11
N ASP A 230 10.73 10.33 -13.63
CA ASP A 230 11.37 11.59 -13.24
C ASP A 230 10.44 12.31 -12.25
N PRO A 231 10.89 13.36 -11.55
CA PRO A 231 10.09 14.01 -10.51
C PRO A 231 8.78 14.68 -10.96
N TRP A 232 8.54 14.86 -12.25
CA TRP A 232 7.43 15.72 -12.74
C TRP A 232 6.24 14.94 -13.31
N GLY A 233 6.46 13.75 -13.86
CA GLY A 233 5.41 13.00 -14.53
C GLY A 233 4.40 12.37 -13.58
N HIS A 234 3.10 12.69 -13.70
CA HIS A 234 2.00 12.11 -12.91
C HIS A 234 2.13 12.29 -11.38
N SER A 235 2.69 13.42 -10.94
CA SER A 235 3.05 13.65 -9.53
C SER A 235 1.84 13.59 -8.59
N GLU A 236 0.68 14.08 -8.98
CA GLU A 236 -0.55 14.04 -8.18
C GLU A 236 -0.98 12.61 -7.84
N THR A 237 -0.66 11.66 -8.75
CA THR A 237 -1.00 10.25 -8.59
C THR A 237 0.09 9.48 -7.82
N LEU A 238 1.36 9.89 -7.95
CA LEU A 238 2.51 9.07 -7.54
C LEU A 238 3.22 9.57 -6.28
N THR A 239 2.94 10.80 -5.84
CA THR A 239 3.59 11.32 -4.63
C THR A 239 3.29 10.46 -3.39
N GLY A 240 2.06 9.95 -3.25
CA GLY A 240 1.73 9.02 -2.17
C GLY A 240 2.51 7.70 -2.24
N CYS A 241 2.76 7.19 -3.45
CA CYS A 241 3.58 5.99 -3.64
C CYS A 241 5.03 6.21 -3.17
N GLY A 242 5.65 7.31 -3.62
CA GLY A 242 7.01 7.65 -3.20
C GLY A 242 7.11 7.90 -1.70
N LEU A 243 6.17 8.67 -1.15
CA LEU A 243 6.11 8.96 0.29
C LEU A 243 5.95 7.67 1.11
N LEU A 244 5.03 6.78 0.74
CA LEU A 244 4.84 5.51 1.45
C LEU A 244 6.11 4.66 1.45
N CYS A 245 6.79 4.57 0.31
CA CYS A 245 8.05 3.85 0.21
C CYS A 245 9.11 4.39 1.20
N LEU A 246 9.20 5.71 1.35
CA LEU A 246 10.12 6.32 2.31
C LEU A 246 9.70 6.04 3.75
N GLU A 247 8.42 6.23 4.08
CA GLU A 247 7.89 5.98 5.43
C GLU A 247 8.11 4.53 5.90
N LEU A 248 7.93 3.55 5.01
CA LEU A 248 8.14 2.13 5.31
C LEU A 248 9.63 1.73 5.38
N CYS A 249 10.55 2.57 4.90
CA CYS A 249 11.97 2.25 4.81
C CYS A 249 12.87 3.16 5.66
N GLY A 250 12.36 3.75 6.74
CA GLY A 250 13.15 4.45 7.75
C GLY A 250 13.39 5.93 7.48
N TYR A 251 12.66 6.54 6.54
CA TYR A 251 12.74 7.99 6.28
C TYR A 251 11.60 8.77 6.97
N HIS A 252 11.03 8.21 8.02
CA HIS A 252 9.94 8.84 8.75
C HIS A 252 10.35 10.18 9.36
N GLY A 253 9.44 11.17 9.28
CA GLY A 253 9.63 12.46 9.94
C GLY A 253 10.74 13.34 9.35
N THR A 254 11.20 13.07 8.13
CA THR A 254 12.18 13.91 7.43
C THR A 254 11.50 15.11 6.76
N GLU A 255 12.28 16.15 6.45
CA GLU A 255 11.76 17.30 5.71
C GLU A 255 11.15 16.88 4.35
N SER A 256 11.76 15.93 3.67
CA SER A 256 11.26 15.39 2.41
C SER A 256 9.88 14.75 2.55
N THR A 257 9.64 13.97 3.61
CA THR A 257 8.34 13.32 3.83
C THR A 257 7.26 14.33 4.24
N TYR A 258 7.60 15.36 5.03
CA TYR A 258 6.66 16.43 5.35
C TYR A 258 6.28 17.25 4.12
N ARG A 259 7.24 17.62 3.25
CA ARG A 259 6.95 18.33 1.99
C ARG A 259 6.06 17.50 1.07
N ALA A 260 6.29 16.20 0.99
CA ALA A 260 5.43 15.30 0.21
C ALA A 260 4.00 15.24 0.78
N GLY A 261 3.85 15.19 2.10
CA GLY A 261 2.54 15.31 2.75
C GLY A 261 1.83 16.63 2.44
N ASP A 262 2.54 17.74 2.46
CA ASP A 262 1.99 19.06 2.10
C ASP A 262 1.61 19.12 0.61
N PHE A 263 2.40 18.54 -0.29
CA PHE A 263 2.07 18.41 -1.70
C PHE A 263 0.75 17.63 -1.90
N ILE A 264 0.61 16.48 -1.24
CA ILE A 264 -0.63 15.67 -1.30
C ILE A 264 -1.82 16.50 -0.82
N LEU A 265 -1.73 17.16 0.33
CA LEU A 265 -2.82 17.99 0.87
C LEU A 265 -3.22 19.13 -0.09
N LYS A 266 -2.25 19.78 -0.70
CA LYS A 266 -2.46 20.87 -1.66
C LYS A 266 -3.15 20.39 -2.93
N HIS A 267 -2.78 19.19 -3.42
CA HIS A 267 -3.19 18.70 -4.73
C HIS A 267 -4.27 17.60 -4.68
N ARG A 268 -4.76 17.21 -3.49
CA ARG A 268 -5.71 16.10 -3.31
C ARG A 268 -6.96 16.19 -4.19
N GLN A 269 -7.45 17.40 -4.48
CA GLN A 269 -8.63 17.56 -5.32
C GLN A 269 -8.36 17.23 -6.79
N GLN A 270 -7.11 17.26 -7.25
CA GLN A 270 -6.73 16.96 -8.64
C GLN A 270 -6.76 15.47 -8.95
N ILE A 271 -6.76 14.59 -7.94
CA ILE A 271 -6.93 13.16 -8.16
C ILE A 271 -8.38 12.75 -8.39
N VAL A 272 -9.34 13.56 -7.95
CA VAL A 272 -10.78 13.27 -8.12
C VAL A 272 -11.11 13.25 -9.61
N SER A 273 -11.77 12.18 -10.04
CA SER A 273 -12.09 11.92 -11.45
C SER A 273 -10.88 11.73 -12.38
N ASN A 274 -9.66 11.65 -11.81
CA ASN A 274 -8.49 11.21 -12.56
C ASN A 274 -8.62 9.72 -12.92
N ALA A 275 -8.02 9.32 -14.03
CA ALA A 275 -8.01 7.91 -14.46
C ALA A 275 -7.44 6.94 -13.42
N HIS A 276 -6.58 7.44 -12.54
CA HIS A 276 -5.88 6.69 -11.49
C HIS A 276 -6.29 7.11 -10.07
N GLU A 277 -7.48 7.68 -9.89
CA GLU A 277 -7.93 8.22 -8.61
C GLU A 277 -7.90 7.19 -7.46
N TYR A 278 -8.33 5.95 -7.69
CA TYR A 278 -8.34 4.90 -6.66
C TYR A 278 -6.92 4.45 -6.31
N TYR A 279 -6.03 4.36 -7.31
CA TYR A 279 -4.61 4.10 -7.09
C TYR A 279 -3.96 5.19 -6.21
N ALA A 280 -4.20 6.45 -6.55
CA ALA A 280 -3.68 7.59 -5.79
C ALA A 280 -4.21 7.60 -4.35
N ASN A 281 -5.52 7.35 -4.15
CA ASN A 281 -6.12 7.29 -2.82
C ASN A 281 -5.52 6.18 -1.97
N TYR A 282 -5.30 4.98 -2.54
CA TYR A 282 -4.69 3.86 -1.83
C TYR A 282 -3.32 4.24 -1.24
N TYR A 283 -2.43 4.77 -2.07
CA TYR A 283 -1.09 5.16 -1.62
C TYR A 283 -1.11 6.38 -0.70
N ASN A 284 -1.90 7.40 -1.04
CA ASN A 284 -2.01 8.60 -0.23
C ASN A 284 -2.55 8.28 1.16
N ALA A 285 -3.59 7.44 1.29
CA ALA A 285 -4.17 7.08 2.58
C ALA A 285 -3.13 6.42 3.49
N GLN A 286 -2.38 5.46 2.97
CA GLN A 286 -1.33 4.78 3.73
C GLN A 286 -0.19 5.74 4.11
N ALA A 287 0.32 6.50 3.14
CA ALA A 287 1.42 7.43 3.35
C ALA A 287 1.06 8.52 4.38
N MET A 288 -0.13 9.11 4.25
CA MET A 288 -0.60 10.15 5.16
C MET A 288 -0.88 9.61 6.56
N PHE A 289 -1.31 8.34 6.67
CA PHE A 289 -1.48 7.66 7.95
C PHE A 289 -0.13 7.41 8.63
N GLN A 290 0.90 7.00 7.89
CA GLN A 290 2.25 6.84 8.41
C GLN A 290 2.85 8.17 8.89
N LEU A 291 2.67 9.27 8.16
CA LEU A 291 3.03 10.60 8.63
C LEU A 291 2.28 11.01 9.90
N GLY A 292 1.02 10.60 10.02
CA GLY A 292 0.19 10.89 11.20
C GLY A 292 -0.21 12.35 11.33
N GLY A 293 -0.63 12.71 12.54
CA GLY A 293 -0.93 14.07 12.95
C GLY A 293 -1.87 14.82 12.02
N ARG A 294 -1.52 16.07 11.70
CA ARG A 294 -2.31 16.94 10.81
C ARG A 294 -2.46 16.37 9.41
N PHE A 295 -1.46 15.62 8.94
CA PHE A 295 -1.46 15.06 7.60
C PHE A 295 -2.57 14.03 7.46
N TRP A 296 -2.59 13.05 8.34
CA TRP A 296 -3.67 12.07 8.37
C TRP A 296 -5.03 12.71 8.63
N ALA A 297 -5.14 13.56 9.66
CA ALA A 297 -6.42 14.15 10.02
C ALA A 297 -7.06 14.94 8.84
N GLN A 298 -6.28 15.78 8.16
CA GLN A 298 -6.79 16.57 7.03
C GLN A 298 -7.08 15.72 5.78
N TYR A 299 -6.22 14.72 5.52
CA TYR A 299 -6.44 13.85 4.37
C TYR A 299 -7.64 12.92 4.58
N ALA A 300 -7.76 12.30 5.75
CA ALA A 300 -8.84 11.40 6.08
C ALA A 300 -10.20 12.11 6.10
N ASP A 301 -10.29 13.32 6.69
CA ASP A 301 -11.52 14.10 6.71
C ASP A 301 -12.01 14.42 5.29
N TRP A 302 -11.09 14.83 4.42
CA TRP A 302 -11.37 15.08 3.01
C TRP A 302 -11.74 13.78 2.28
N MET A 303 -10.94 12.72 2.41
CA MET A 303 -11.14 11.46 1.69
C MET A 303 -12.49 10.82 2.04
N TYR A 304 -12.82 10.76 3.32
CA TYR A 304 -14.11 10.20 3.75
C TYR A 304 -15.28 11.07 3.28
N GLY A 305 -15.15 12.39 3.38
CA GLY A 305 -16.17 13.33 2.91
C GLY A 305 -16.40 13.27 1.39
N GLU A 306 -15.35 13.02 0.62
CA GLU A 306 -15.39 12.97 -0.85
C GLU A 306 -15.90 11.62 -1.37
N TYR A 307 -15.42 10.49 -0.79
CA TYR A 307 -15.62 9.17 -1.38
C TYR A 307 -16.73 8.32 -0.74
N VAL A 308 -17.09 8.55 0.52
CA VAL A 308 -18.25 7.84 1.12
C VAL A 308 -19.55 8.15 0.35
N PRO A 309 -19.86 9.41 0.00
CA PRO A 309 -21.06 9.75 -0.79
C PRO A 309 -21.04 9.20 -2.23
N LYS A 310 -19.86 8.89 -2.77
CA LYS A 310 -19.70 8.36 -4.14
C LYS A 310 -19.86 6.84 -4.23
N GLN A 311 -20.05 6.15 -3.12
CA GLN A 311 -20.33 4.72 -3.14
C GLN A 311 -21.66 4.46 -3.87
N GLN A 312 -21.63 3.58 -4.85
CA GLN A 312 -22.82 3.19 -5.59
C GLN A 312 -23.80 2.40 -4.71
N SER A 313 -25.07 2.35 -5.10
CA SER A 313 -26.14 1.68 -4.35
C SER A 313 -25.88 0.17 -4.14
N ASN A 314 -25.12 -0.47 -5.04
CA ASN A 314 -24.69 -1.86 -4.89
C ASN A 314 -23.49 -2.06 -3.97
N GLY A 315 -22.95 -1.00 -3.37
CA GLY A 315 -21.79 -1.04 -2.48
C GLY A 315 -20.42 -0.85 -3.14
N SER A 316 -20.37 -0.70 -4.47
CA SER A 316 -19.11 -0.56 -5.20
C SER A 316 -18.64 0.89 -5.36
N TRP A 317 -17.35 1.04 -5.70
CA TRP A 317 -16.81 2.25 -6.33
C TRP A 317 -16.27 1.88 -7.71
N SER A 318 -16.63 2.66 -8.70
CA SER A 318 -16.16 2.48 -10.08
C SER A 318 -16.17 3.81 -10.81
N ASN A 319 -15.10 4.08 -11.55
CA ASN A 319 -15.02 5.21 -12.50
C ASN A 319 -15.26 4.77 -13.95
N GLY A 320 -15.78 3.56 -14.16
CA GLY A 320 -16.06 2.98 -15.46
C GLY A 320 -14.84 2.48 -16.24
N ARG A 321 -13.60 2.79 -15.79
CA ARG A 321 -12.38 2.39 -16.50
C ARG A 321 -11.79 1.07 -16.00
N ASN A 322 -11.73 0.89 -14.69
CA ASN A 322 -10.98 -0.20 -14.05
C ASN A 322 -11.87 -1.29 -13.43
N GLY A 323 -13.19 -1.22 -13.68
CA GLY A 323 -14.15 -2.15 -13.09
C GLY A 323 -14.48 -1.85 -11.62
N GLY A 324 -15.60 -2.42 -11.15
CA GLY A 324 -16.08 -2.23 -9.79
C GLY A 324 -15.21 -2.96 -8.76
N THR A 325 -14.69 -4.13 -9.09
CA THR A 325 -13.85 -4.94 -8.18
C THR A 325 -12.57 -4.21 -7.80
N TYR A 326 -11.81 -3.70 -8.78
CA TYR A 326 -10.58 -2.95 -8.53
C TYR A 326 -10.84 -1.69 -7.71
N GLY A 327 -11.77 -0.82 -8.17
CA GLY A 327 -12.05 0.45 -7.49
C GLY A 327 -12.52 0.23 -6.05
N THR A 328 -13.41 -0.75 -5.86
CA THR A 328 -13.93 -1.08 -4.51
C THR A 328 -12.83 -1.59 -3.60
N SER A 329 -11.97 -2.50 -4.06
CA SER A 329 -10.84 -3.00 -3.26
C SER A 329 -9.88 -1.89 -2.85
N MET A 330 -9.51 -1.00 -3.77
CA MET A 330 -8.63 0.14 -3.48
C MET A 330 -9.26 1.10 -2.45
N MET A 331 -10.58 1.35 -2.54
CA MET A 331 -11.27 2.21 -1.58
C MET A 331 -11.41 1.56 -0.20
N VAL A 332 -11.70 0.25 -0.12
CA VAL A 332 -11.69 -0.48 1.17
C VAL A 332 -10.31 -0.37 1.82
N LEU A 333 -9.24 -0.67 1.07
CA LEU A 333 -7.88 -0.59 1.58
C LEU A 333 -7.48 0.84 2.01
N SER A 334 -8.01 1.88 1.33
CA SER A 334 -7.80 3.28 1.74
C SER A 334 -8.52 3.61 3.06
N PHE A 335 -9.74 3.10 3.23
CA PHE A 335 -10.60 3.42 4.38
C PHE A 335 -10.21 2.65 5.65
N THR A 336 -9.65 1.45 5.49
CA THR A 336 -9.32 0.54 6.60
C THR A 336 -7.88 0.70 7.14
N VAL A 337 -7.08 1.62 6.58
CA VAL A 337 -5.72 1.86 7.08
C VAL A 337 -5.68 2.07 8.60
N PRO A 338 -6.60 2.85 9.23
CA PRO A 338 -6.59 3.03 10.68
C PRO A 338 -6.92 1.77 11.48
N TYR A 339 -7.46 0.73 10.86
CA TYR A 339 -7.76 -0.54 11.55
C TYR A 339 -6.49 -1.34 11.86
N ARG A 340 -5.36 -1.04 11.17
CA ARG A 340 -4.03 -1.66 11.39
C ARG A 340 -4.04 -3.19 11.36
N GLN A 341 -4.93 -3.78 10.57
CA GLN A 341 -5.05 -5.24 10.47
C GLN A 341 -3.97 -5.87 9.59
N LEU A 342 -3.52 -5.16 8.55
CA LEU A 342 -2.44 -5.65 7.69
C LEU A 342 -1.07 -5.37 8.33
N PRO A 343 -0.17 -6.37 8.38
CA PRO A 343 1.22 -6.19 8.86
C PRO A 343 1.96 -5.03 8.19
N ILE A 344 1.76 -4.81 6.89
CA ILE A 344 2.39 -3.70 6.17
C ILE A 344 2.00 -2.31 6.70
N TYR A 345 0.87 -2.18 7.41
CA TYR A 345 0.46 -0.92 8.06
C TYR A 345 1.17 -0.67 9.39
N GLN A 346 1.84 -1.69 9.93
CA GLN A 346 2.58 -1.56 11.17
C GLN A 346 3.95 -0.94 10.89
N ARG A 347 4.29 0.08 11.68
CA ARG A 347 5.61 0.70 11.61
C ARG A 347 6.65 -0.25 12.21
N ASP A 348 7.78 -0.39 11.56
CA ASP A 348 8.96 -1.02 12.12
C ASP A 348 9.73 0.03 12.94
N GLU A 349 9.51 0.03 14.25
CA GLU A 349 10.16 0.99 15.15
C GLU A 349 11.70 0.81 15.20
N THR A 350 12.22 -0.35 14.79
CA THR A 350 13.68 -0.59 14.73
C THR A 350 14.36 0.18 13.59
N VAL A 351 13.59 0.64 12.61
CA VAL A 351 14.09 1.44 11.48
C VAL A 351 14.14 2.93 11.81
N ASP A 352 13.35 3.38 12.80
CA ASP A 352 13.34 4.78 13.27
C ASP A 352 14.60 5.18 14.07
N GLU A 353 15.47 4.22 14.42
CA GLU A 353 16.75 4.44 15.10
C GLU A 353 17.95 4.62 14.16
N ALA A 354 17.74 4.61 12.85
CA ALA A 354 18.82 4.88 11.90
C ALA A 354 19.17 6.37 11.88
N PRO A 355 20.47 6.73 11.92
CA PRO A 355 20.97 8.10 12.12
C PRO A 355 20.65 9.05 10.98
#